data_12149c5c1af0c5b840a6f11193a16080
#
_entry.id   12149c5c1af0c5b840a6f11193a16080
#
_cell.length_a   1.000
_cell.length_b   1.000
_cell.length_c   1.000
_cell.angle_alpha   90.00
_cell.angle_beta   90.00
_cell.angle_gamma   90.00
#
_symmetry.space_group_name_H-M   'P 1'
#
loop_
_entity.id
_entity.type
_entity.pdbx_description
1 polymer ?
#
loop_
_entity_poly.entity_id
_entity_poly.type
_entity_poly.pdbx_seq_one_letter_code
_entity_poly.pdbx_strand_id
1 'polypeptide(L)'
;TMHNHSVLADSHSILLGVMSQDIRIGSYAYRYLCNTSSRVNLDYLQPVDGPVGRCFTFITECGERSFGINAGKMDHLDVAHIPEAVIKESSALVITAYLVRGENGTPMKEAAMAAVRYAREAGVPVVLTLGTRFVIAENPQWWRDFIAENVTVLAMNEDEAEALTGIADPLGAADKALDWADMVLCTAGPIG
;
A
#
# COMPACT_ATOMS: atom_id res chain seq x y z
N THR A 1 2.00 -5.02 -7.73
CA THR A 1 1.95 -6.07 -6.70
C THR A 1 0.89 -7.12 -7.06
N MET A 2 -0.39 -6.80 -7.14
CA MET A 2 -1.47 -7.74 -7.40
C MET A 2 -1.33 -8.53 -8.69
N HIS A 3 -0.94 -7.90 -9.80
CA HIS A 3 -0.69 -8.61 -11.05
C HIS A 3 0.37 -9.70 -10.86
N ASN A 4 1.50 -9.36 -10.23
CA ASN A 4 2.56 -10.33 -9.95
C ASN A 4 2.07 -11.46 -9.04
N HIS A 5 1.32 -11.13 -7.98
CA HIS A 5 0.70 -12.13 -7.11
C HIS A 5 -0.21 -13.06 -7.90
N SER A 6 -1.08 -12.53 -8.76
CA SER A 6 -2.02 -13.33 -9.57
C SER A 6 -1.35 -14.26 -10.59
N VAL A 7 -0.10 -13.98 -10.96
CA VAL A 7 0.71 -14.82 -11.85
C VAL A 7 1.46 -15.91 -11.08
N LEU A 8 1.95 -15.57 -9.88
CA LEU A 8 2.81 -16.43 -9.09
C LEU A 8 2.07 -17.33 -8.09
N ALA A 9 0.86 -16.95 -7.68
CA ALA A 9 0.07 -17.66 -6.70
C ALA A 9 -1.24 -18.20 -7.29
N ASP A 10 -1.75 -19.29 -6.73
CA ASP A 10 -3.05 -19.86 -7.11
C ASP A 10 -4.24 -19.21 -6.42
N SER A 11 -4.00 -18.17 -5.63
CA SER A 11 -5.02 -17.40 -4.91
C SER A 11 -5.52 -16.18 -5.71
N HIS A 12 -6.69 -15.69 -5.34
CA HIS A 12 -7.29 -14.50 -5.92
C HIS A 12 -6.88 -13.25 -5.15
N SER A 13 -6.71 -12.13 -5.87
CA SER A 13 -6.51 -10.80 -5.30
C SER A 13 -7.74 -9.94 -5.55
N ILE A 14 -8.15 -9.17 -4.55
CA ILE A 14 -9.22 -8.18 -4.66
C ILE A 14 -8.59 -6.79 -4.56
N LEU A 15 -8.87 -5.92 -5.52
CA LEU A 15 -8.41 -4.54 -5.51
C LEU A 15 -9.47 -3.63 -4.93
N LEU A 16 -9.16 -3.01 -3.80
CA LEU A 16 -9.91 -1.90 -3.26
C LEU A 16 -9.23 -0.60 -3.68
N GLY A 17 -9.94 0.32 -4.27
CA GLY A 17 -9.36 1.55 -4.77
C GLY A 17 -10.36 2.39 -5.56
N VAL A 18 -9.84 3.39 -6.24
CA VAL A 18 -10.62 4.34 -7.01
C VAL A 18 -10.31 4.18 -8.49
N MET A 19 -11.34 4.24 -9.34
CA MET A 19 -11.21 4.25 -10.78
C MET A 19 -11.84 5.53 -11.35
N SER A 20 -11.02 6.34 -12.01
CA SER A 20 -11.52 7.54 -12.69
C SER A 20 -12.36 7.19 -13.91
N GLN A 21 -13.51 7.84 -14.07
CA GLN A 21 -14.34 7.74 -15.27
C GLN A 21 -13.69 8.35 -16.53
N ASP A 22 -12.58 9.08 -16.36
CA ASP A 22 -11.75 9.54 -17.49
C ASP A 22 -11.01 8.40 -18.20
N ILE A 23 -10.96 7.20 -17.61
CA ILE A 23 -10.39 6.01 -18.24
C ILE A 23 -11.34 5.54 -19.34
N ARG A 24 -11.07 5.97 -20.57
CA ARG A 24 -11.91 5.67 -21.73
C ARG A 24 -11.61 4.31 -22.34
N ILE A 25 -12.64 3.67 -22.89
CA ILE A 25 -12.50 2.46 -23.71
C ILE A 25 -11.46 2.71 -24.81
N GLY A 26 -10.50 1.80 -24.95
CA GLY A 26 -9.41 1.88 -25.91
C GLY A 26 -8.19 2.70 -25.46
N SER A 27 -8.26 3.41 -24.34
CA SER A 27 -7.07 4.06 -23.76
C SER A 27 -6.05 3.02 -23.25
N TYR A 28 -4.79 3.45 -23.09
CA TYR A 28 -3.74 2.59 -22.53
C TYR A 28 -4.12 2.06 -21.13
N ALA A 29 -4.63 2.93 -20.27
CA ALA A 29 -5.07 2.56 -18.93
C ALA A 29 -6.20 1.52 -18.95
N TYR A 30 -7.20 1.70 -19.83
CA TYR A 30 -8.27 0.73 -20.01
C TYR A 30 -7.74 -0.64 -20.47
N ARG A 31 -6.85 -0.65 -21.47
CA ARG A 31 -6.24 -1.91 -21.95
C ARG A 31 -5.42 -2.60 -20.87
N TYR A 32 -4.69 -1.84 -20.06
CA TYR A 32 -3.93 -2.38 -18.94
C TYR A 32 -4.85 -3.06 -17.92
N LEU A 33 -5.96 -2.43 -17.54
CA LEU A 33 -6.94 -3.01 -16.64
C LEU A 33 -7.58 -4.29 -17.22
N CYS A 34 -7.97 -4.25 -18.51
CA CYS A 34 -8.59 -5.40 -19.20
C CYS A 34 -7.62 -6.59 -19.36
N ASN A 35 -6.31 -6.34 -19.43
CA ASN A 35 -5.28 -7.37 -19.50
C ASN A 35 -4.81 -7.87 -18.12
N THR A 36 -5.44 -7.42 -17.06
CA THR A 36 -5.20 -7.95 -15.71
C THR A 36 -5.64 -9.41 -15.66
N SER A 37 -4.92 -10.23 -14.91
CA SER A 37 -5.26 -11.64 -14.72
C SER A 37 -6.70 -11.83 -14.22
N SER A 38 -7.37 -12.88 -14.68
CA SER A 38 -8.71 -13.28 -14.19
C SER A 38 -8.75 -13.60 -12.68
N ARG A 39 -7.58 -13.77 -12.06
CA ARG A 39 -7.45 -13.93 -10.60
C ARG A 39 -7.46 -12.61 -9.84
N VAL A 40 -7.56 -11.47 -10.52
CA VAL A 40 -7.68 -10.15 -9.88
C VAL A 40 -9.13 -9.68 -10.03
N ASN A 41 -9.83 -9.57 -8.90
CA ASN A 41 -11.16 -9.00 -8.86
C ASN A 41 -11.10 -7.47 -8.78
N LEU A 42 -11.75 -6.79 -9.71
CA LEU A 42 -11.83 -5.33 -9.83
C LEU A 42 -13.23 -4.78 -9.50
N ASP A 43 -14.17 -5.63 -9.07
CA ASP A 43 -15.57 -5.24 -8.83
C ASP A 43 -15.74 -4.23 -7.70
N TYR A 44 -14.73 -4.12 -6.83
CA TYR A 44 -14.70 -3.21 -5.68
C TYR A 44 -13.96 -1.90 -5.96
N LEU A 45 -13.68 -1.59 -7.23
CA LEU A 45 -13.16 -0.28 -7.60
C LEU A 45 -14.28 0.75 -7.56
N GLN A 46 -14.11 1.78 -6.72
CA GLN A 46 -15.03 2.90 -6.64
C GLN A 46 -14.89 3.78 -7.88
N PRO A 47 -15.95 3.94 -8.71
CA PRO A 47 -15.92 4.89 -9.81
C PRO A 47 -15.98 6.33 -9.27
N VAL A 48 -15.13 7.21 -9.79
CA VAL A 48 -15.13 8.63 -9.45
C VAL A 48 -15.10 9.48 -10.72
N ASP A 49 -15.77 10.62 -10.66
CA ASP A 49 -15.72 11.63 -11.72
C ASP A 49 -14.54 12.56 -11.50
N GLY A 50 -13.72 12.76 -12.53
CA GLY A 50 -12.55 13.64 -12.50
C GLY A 50 -11.25 12.95 -12.96
N PRO A 51 -10.13 13.69 -12.93
CA PRO A 51 -8.89 13.25 -13.55
C PRO A 51 -8.24 12.06 -12.82
N VAL A 52 -7.72 11.12 -13.62
CA VAL A 52 -6.88 10.02 -13.12
C VAL A 52 -5.57 10.56 -12.55
N GLY A 53 -5.07 9.92 -11.50
CA GLY A 53 -3.76 10.21 -10.94
C GLY A 53 -2.63 10.00 -11.95
N ARG A 54 -1.60 10.83 -11.87
CA ARG A 54 -0.42 10.77 -12.73
C ARG A 54 0.84 10.81 -11.89
N CYS A 55 1.78 9.97 -12.27
CA CYS A 55 3.13 9.95 -11.71
C CYS A 55 4.13 10.27 -12.84
N PHE A 56 4.85 11.35 -12.68
CA PHE A 56 5.95 11.73 -13.58
C PHE A 56 7.25 11.23 -12.95
N THR A 57 7.97 10.40 -13.67
CA THR A 57 9.28 9.89 -13.24
C THR A 57 10.38 10.70 -13.92
N PHE A 58 11.22 11.36 -13.15
CA PHE A 58 12.42 12.05 -13.60
C PHE A 58 13.62 11.16 -13.33
N ILE A 59 14.39 10.85 -14.36
CA ILE A 59 15.55 9.97 -14.27
C ILE A 59 16.80 10.79 -14.62
N THR A 60 17.77 10.80 -13.72
CA THR A 60 19.07 11.46 -13.93
C THR A 60 19.99 10.57 -14.79
N GLU A 61 21.10 11.15 -15.27
CA GLU A 61 22.10 10.40 -16.04
C GLU A 61 22.73 9.23 -15.26
N CYS A 62 22.81 9.34 -13.93
CA CYS A 62 23.29 8.26 -13.05
C CYS A 62 22.22 7.22 -12.69
N GLY A 63 20.98 7.37 -13.22
CA GLY A 63 19.89 6.42 -13.00
C GLY A 63 19.03 6.68 -11.77
N GLU A 64 19.33 7.74 -10.99
CA GLU A 64 18.50 8.14 -9.86
C GLU A 64 17.12 8.62 -10.31
N ARG A 65 16.09 8.26 -9.54
CA ARG A 65 14.69 8.53 -9.87
C ARG A 65 14.04 9.46 -8.86
N SER A 66 13.39 10.49 -9.36
CA SER A 66 12.51 11.36 -8.59
C SER A 66 11.10 11.32 -9.16
N PHE A 67 10.10 11.51 -8.32
CA PHE A 67 8.70 11.37 -8.71
C PHE A 67 7.93 12.65 -8.44
N GLY A 68 7.24 13.16 -9.47
CA GLY A 68 6.23 14.21 -9.34
C GLY A 68 4.84 13.58 -9.40
N ILE A 69 4.07 13.67 -8.32
CA ILE A 69 2.78 13.00 -8.22
C ILE A 69 1.64 14.03 -8.22
N ASN A 70 0.69 13.83 -9.11
CA ASN A 70 -0.62 14.47 -9.08
C ASN A 70 -1.65 13.37 -8.81
N ALA A 71 -2.24 13.36 -7.62
CA ALA A 71 -3.17 12.31 -7.21
C ALA A 71 -4.49 12.33 -8.01
N GLY A 72 -4.88 13.49 -8.58
CA GLY A 72 -6.19 13.64 -9.22
C GLY A 72 -7.31 13.30 -8.23
N LYS A 73 -8.12 12.30 -8.59
CA LYS A 73 -9.18 11.75 -7.72
C LYS A 73 -8.81 10.42 -7.05
N MET A 74 -7.55 9.99 -7.16
CA MET A 74 -7.13 8.66 -6.69
C MET A 74 -7.05 8.52 -5.16
N ASP A 75 -7.11 9.61 -4.42
CA ASP A 75 -7.17 9.68 -2.95
C ASP A 75 -8.59 9.81 -2.38
N HIS A 76 -9.62 9.76 -3.23
CA HIS A 76 -11.02 9.92 -2.86
C HIS A 76 -11.76 8.58 -2.63
N LEU A 77 -11.10 7.57 -2.09
CA LEU A 77 -11.77 6.32 -1.70
C LEU A 77 -12.65 6.56 -0.48
N ASP A 78 -13.95 6.34 -0.63
CA ASP A 78 -14.92 6.51 0.45
C ASP A 78 -14.98 5.26 1.34
N VAL A 79 -15.07 5.45 2.65
CA VAL A 79 -15.27 4.36 3.64
C VAL A 79 -16.50 3.50 3.29
N ALA A 80 -17.56 4.09 2.76
CA ALA A 80 -18.76 3.37 2.36
C ALA A 80 -18.52 2.32 1.25
N HIS A 81 -17.40 2.44 0.51
CA HIS A 81 -16.99 1.48 -0.52
C HIS A 81 -16.04 0.39 -0.01
N ILE A 82 -15.73 0.38 1.29
CA ILE A 82 -14.90 -0.67 1.87
C ILE A 82 -15.77 -1.87 2.26
N PRO A 83 -15.64 -3.01 1.58
CA PRO A 83 -16.53 -4.16 1.76
C PRO A 83 -16.10 -4.96 3.00
N GLU A 84 -16.67 -4.64 4.16
CA GLU A 84 -16.35 -5.27 5.44
C GLU A 84 -16.37 -6.81 5.39
N ALA A 85 -17.43 -7.40 4.82
CA ALA A 85 -17.57 -8.86 4.73
C ALA A 85 -16.43 -9.50 3.92
N VAL A 86 -16.06 -8.87 2.80
CA VAL A 86 -14.96 -9.36 1.93
C VAL A 86 -13.62 -9.32 2.66
N ILE A 87 -13.36 -8.24 3.41
CA ILE A 87 -12.12 -8.12 4.19
C ILE A 87 -12.08 -9.20 5.27
N LYS A 88 -13.18 -9.38 5.99
CA LYS A 88 -13.26 -10.37 7.09
C LYS A 88 -13.12 -11.82 6.61
N GLU A 89 -13.44 -12.11 5.35
CA GLU A 89 -13.28 -13.43 4.72
C GLU A 89 -11.95 -13.58 3.97
N SER A 90 -11.13 -12.55 3.88
CA SER A 90 -9.85 -12.58 3.17
C SER A 90 -8.77 -13.29 4.00
N SER A 91 -7.79 -13.89 3.32
CA SER A 91 -6.63 -14.52 3.96
C SER A 91 -5.60 -13.51 4.47
N ALA A 92 -5.57 -12.31 3.90
CA ALA A 92 -4.73 -11.19 4.33
C ALA A 92 -5.22 -9.87 3.75
N LEU A 93 -4.99 -8.77 4.46
CA LEU A 93 -5.13 -7.40 3.96
C LEU A 93 -3.74 -6.83 3.68
N VAL A 94 -3.48 -6.40 2.44
CA VAL A 94 -2.22 -5.75 2.05
C VAL A 94 -2.44 -4.26 1.86
N ILE A 95 -1.70 -3.44 2.61
CA ILE A 95 -1.74 -1.98 2.54
C ILE A 95 -0.33 -1.39 2.35
N THR A 96 -0.28 -0.16 1.91
CA THR A 96 0.96 0.62 1.86
C THR A 96 0.86 1.86 2.74
N ALA A 97 1.98 2.31 3.30
CA ALA A 97 2.03 3.52 4.12
C ALA A 97 1.49 4.76 3.40
N TYR A 98 1.56 4.79 2.07
CA TYR A 98 0.96 5.88 1.29
C TYR A 98 -0.53 6.08 1.51
N LEU A 99 -1.28 5.04 1.89
CA LEU A 99 -2.73 5.13 2.12
C LEU A 99 -3.09 5.80 3.45
N VAL A 100 -2.20 5.69 4.44
CA VAL A 100 -2.45 6.19 5.81
C VAL A 100 -1.61 7.42 6.17
N ARG A 101 -0.85 7.95 5.19
CA ARG A 101 -0.06 9.18 5.36
C ARG A 101 -0.95 10.44 5.47
N GLY A 102 -0.32 11.54 5.91
CA GLY A 102 -0.93 12.85 5.91
C GLY A 102 -1.91 13.06 7.06
N GLU A 103 -2.73 14.11 6.94
CA GLU A 103 -3.67 14.52 7.96
C GLU A 103 -4.81 13.51 8.15
N ASN A 104 -5.39 13.49 9.34
CA ASN A 104 -6.62 12.75 9.60
C ASN A 104 -7.79 13.39 8.84
N GLY A 105 -8.80 12.58 8.50
CA GLY A 105 -10.00 13.05 7.81
C GLY A 105 -9.89 13.07 6.28
N THR A 106 -8.78 12.60 5.70
CA THR A 106 -8.71 12.38 4.26
C THR A 106 -9.46 11.09 3.90
N PRO A 107 -10.28 11.07 2.83
CA PRO A 107 -11.11 9.90 2.50
C PRO A 107 -10.30 8.61 2.39
N MET A 108 -9.16 8.64 1.70
CA MET A 108 -8.29 7.48 1.53
C MET A 108 -7.76 6.94 2.87
N LYS A 109 -7.33 7.83 3.78
CA LYS A 109 -6.83 7.41 5.09
C LYS A 109 -7.94 6.79 5.94
N GLU A 110 -9.12 7.40 5.95
CA GLU A 110 -10.28 6.87 6.67
C GLU A 110 -10.70 5.50 6.14
N ALA A 111 -10.72 5.34 4.81
CA ALA A 111 -11.01 4.07 4.17
C ALA A 111 -9.98 2.99 4.51
N ALA A 112 -8.68 3.33 4.47
CA ALA A 112 -7.61 2.41 4.84
C ALA A 112 -7.68 2.00 6.32
N MET A 113 -7.95 2.95 7.22
CA MET A 113 -8.10 2.67 8.66
C MET A 113 -9.34 1.82 8.94
N ALA A 114 -10.44 2.02 8.21
CA ALA A 114 -11.62 1.15 8.31
C ALA A 114 -11.30 -0.28 7.86
N ALA A 115 -10.58 -0.44 6.74
CA ALA A 115 -10.16 -1.74 6.24
C ALA A 115 -9.27 -2.48 7.26
N VAL A 116 -8.30 -1.78 7.86
CA VAL A 116 -7.43 -2.33 8.91
C VAL A 116 -8.24 -2.76 10.13
N ARG A 117 -9.19 -1.93 10.57
CA ARG A 117 -10.07 -2.28 11.69
C ARG A 117 -10.88 -3.55 11.40
N TYR A 118 -11.50 -3.68 10.22
CA TYR A 118 -12.27 -4.86 9.84
C TYR A 118 -11.39 -6.13 9.79
N ALA A 119 -10.17 -6.01 9.26
CA ALA A 119 -9.22 -7.12 9.24
C ALA A 119 -8.88 -7.58 10.67
N ARG A 120 -8.54 -6.64 11.56
CA ARG A 120 -8.21 -6.95 12.97
C ARG A 120 -9.36 -7.59 13.72
N GLU A 121 -10.58 -7.05 13.58
CA GLU A 121 -11.78 -7.60 14.23
C GLU A 121 -12.04 -9.06 13.86
N ALA A 122 -11.64 -9.48 12.65
CA ALA A 122 -11.79 -10.83 12.16
C ALA A 122 -10.53 -11.71 12.31
N GLY A 123 -9.44 -11.17 12.85
CA GLY A 123 -8.15 -11.88 12.94
C GLY A 123 -7.47 -12.09 11.58
N VAL A 124 -7.80 -11.28 10.58
CA VAL A 124 -7.16 -11.31 9.25
C VAL A 124 -5.81 -10.62 9.33
N PRO A 125 -4.70 -11.27 8.93
CA PRO A 125 -3.38 -10.69 8.95
C PRO A 125 -3.29 -9.40 8.12
N VAL A 126 -2.67 -8.36 8.67
CA VAL A 126 -2.40 -7.11 7.98
C VAL A 126 -0.94 -7.07 7.55
N VAL A 127 -0.72 -6.92 6.26
CA VAL A 127 0.60 -6.77 5.64
C VAL A 127 0.80 -5.30 5.26
N LEU A 128 1.79 -4.64 5.85
CA LEU A 128 2.13 -3.25 5.55
C LEU A 128 3.45 -3.18 4.78
N THR A 129 3.47 -2.46 3.66
CA THR A 129 4.71 -2.01 3.02
C THR A 129 4.90 -0.51 3.24
N LEU A 130 6.10 -0.11 3.70
CA LEU A 130 6.37 1.29 4.06
C LEU A 130 6.49 2.22 2.84
N GLY A 131 7.08 1.73 1.74
CA GLY A 131 7.06 2.37 0.43
C GLY A 131 7.93 3.61 0.27
N THR A 132 8.27 4.35 1.34
CA THR A 132 9.23 5.46 1.31
C THR A 132 9.66 5.94 2.69
N ARG A 133 10.99 6.19 2.86
CA ARG A 133 11.56 6.74 4.08
C ARG A 133 10.96 8.08 4.51
N PHE A 134 10.56 8.93 3.55
CA PHE A 134 10.07 10.27 3.85
C PHE A 134 8.76 10.26 4.63
N VAL A 135 7.82 9.40 4.27
CA VAL A 135 6.56 9.26 4.99
C VAL A 135 6.78 8.76 6.42
N ILE A 136 7.74 7.86 6.61
CA ILE A 136 8.06 7.32 7.94
C ILE A 136 8.79 8.36 8.80
N ALA A 137 9.74 9.08 8.20
CA ALA A 137 10.56 10.09 8.90
C ALA A 137 9.74 11.31 9.40
N GLU A 138 8.56 11.58 8.83
CA GLU A 138 7.68 12.66 9.31
C GLU A 138 7.20 12.43 10.76
N ASN A 139 6.90 11.18 11.11
CA ASN A 139 6.48 10.81 12.46
C ASN A 139 6.79 9.34 12.78
N PRO A 140 8.06 8.97 13.05
CA PRO A 140 8.45 7.58 13.28
C PRO A 140 7.74 6.94 14.47
N GLN A 141 7.42 7.72 15.52
CA GLN A 141 6.74 7.18 16.70
C GLN A 141 5.32 6.75 16.37
N TRP A 142 4.57 7.57 15.62
CA TRP A 142 3.24 7.20 15.18
C TRP A 142 3.25 5.91 14.36
N TRP A 143 4.26 5.72 13.49
CA TRP A 143 4.40 4.51 12.70
C TRP A 143 4.69 3.29 13.56
N ARG A 144 5.55 3.41 14.57
CA ARG A 144 5.81 2.30 15.53
C ARG A 144 4.54 1.90 16.25
N ASP A 145 3.78 2.86 16.78
CA ASP A 145 2.54 2.61 17.49
C ASP A 145 1.49 1.97 16.55
N PHE A 146 1.35 2.50 15.32
CA PHE A 146 0.45 1.95 14.32
C PHE A 146 0.81 0.51 13.94
N ILE A 147 2.10 0.22 13.73
CA ILE A 147 2.59 -1.12 13.38
C ILE A 147 2.32 -2.07 14.54
N ALA A 148 2.71 -1.73 15.75
CA ALA A 148 2.53 -2.55 16.94
C ALA A 148 1.07 -2.88 17.22
N GLU A 149 0.18 -1.95 16.90
CA GLU A 149 -1.25 -2.16 17.10
C GLU A 149 -1.92 -2.95 15.98
N ASN A 150 -1.47 -2.81 14.72
CA ASN A 150 -2.28 -3.18 13.57
C ASN A 150 -1.63 -4.15 12.59
N VAL A 151 -0.31 -4.31 12.61
CA VAL A 151 0.43 -4.98 11.52
C VAL A 151 0.96 -6.33 11.96
N THR A 152 0.67 -7.37 11.16
CA THR A 152 1.20 -8.72 11.36
C THR A 152 2.52 -8.90 10.60
N VAL A 153 2.57 -8.41 9.34
CA VAL A 153 3.76 -8.52 8.49
C VAL A 153 4.18 -7.14 8.03
N LEU A 154 5.41 -6.77 8.34
CA LEU A 154 6.02 -5.51 7.92
C LEU A 154 7.02 -5.77 6.78
N ALA A 155 6.85 -5.07 5.65
CA ALA A 155 7.79 -5.08 4.52
C ALA A 155 8.42 -3.69 4.35
N MET A 156 9.75 -3.63 4.33
CA MET A 156 10.52 -2.39 4.24
C MET A 156 11.86 -2.61 3.53
N ASN A 157 12.45 -1.54 3.03
CA ASN A 157 13.84 -1.53 2.59
C ASN A 157 14.75 -0.95 3.70
N GLU A 158 16.07 -0.90 3.45
CA GLU A 158 17.07 -0.42 4.39
C GLU A 158 16.84 1.05 4.82
N ASP A 159 16.48 1.92 3.88
CA ASP A 159 16.23 3.34 4.15
C ASP A 159 14.97 3.56 5.00
N GLU A 160 13.94 2.78 4.74
CA GLU A 160 12.69 2.79 5.49
C GLU A 160 12.89 2.20 6.89
N ALA A 161 13.69 1.15 6.98
CA ALA A 161 14.08 0.52 8.23
C ALA A 161 14.86 1.48 9.14
N GLU A 162 15.85 2.19 8.59
CA GLU A 162 16.58 3.25 9.30
C GLU A 162 15.63 4.37 9.76
N ALA A 163 14.76 4.86 8.89
CA ALA A 163 13.79 5.90 9.24
C ALA A 163 12.83 5.48 10.37
N LEU A 164 12.42 4.20 10.39
CA LEU A 164 11.53 3.66 11.40
C LEU A 164 12.24 3.43 12.75
N THR A 165 13.45 2.84 12.72
CA THR A 165 14.12 2.33 13.91
C THR A 165 15.23 3.27 14.45
N GLY A 166 15.81 4.08 13.56
CA GLY A 166 17.01 4.86 13.84
C GLY A 166 18.31 4.04 13.73
N ILE A 167 18.25 2.80 13.24
CA ILE A 167 19.39 1.88 13.12
C ILE A 167 19.74 1.74 11.64
N ALA A 168 20.99 2.11 11.30
CA ALA A 168 21.46 2.09 9.91
C ALA A 168 21.79 0.67 9.38
N ASP A 169 22.14 -0.26 10.28
CA ASP A 169 22.35 -1.66 9.88
C ASP A 169 21.03 -2.34 9.59
N PRO A 170 20.79 -2.85 8.36
CA PRO A 170 19.50 -3.44 7.97
C PRO A 170 19.10 -4.65 8.81
N LEU A 171 20.04 -5.47 9.25
CA LEU A 171 19.76 -6.65 10.09
C LEU A 171 19.36 -6.20 11.50
N GLY A 172 20.10 -5.25 12.08
CA GLY A 172 19.75 -4.69 13.39
C GLY A 172 18.44 -3.92 13.37
N ALA A 173 18.13 -3.22 12.29
CA ALA A 173 16.86 -2.55 12.10
C ALA A 173 15.70 -3.55 11.95
N ALA A 174 15.88 -4.64 11.20
CA ALA A 174 14.89 -5.70 11.06
C ALA A 174 14.61 -6.42 12.39
N ASP A 175 15.67 -6.75 13.14
CA ASP A 175 15.55 -7.34 14.48
C ASP A 175 14.77 -6.41 15.42
N LYS A 176 15.08 -5.12 15.41
CA LYS A 176 14.36 -4.13 16.22
C LYS A 176 12.89 -4.00 15.82
N ALA A 177 12.58 -4.12 14.53
CA ALA A 177 11.20 -4.01 14.04
C ALA A 177 10.31 -5.20 14.45
N LEU A 178 10.91 -6.34 14.82
CA LEU A 178 10.20 -7.48 15.42
C LEU A 178 9.59 -7.16 16.80
N ASP A 179 9.99 -6.06 17.43
CA ASP A 179 9.29 -5.57 18.64
C ASP A 179 7.85 -5.09 18.33
N TRP A 180 7.53 -4.81 17.06
CA TRP A 180 6.26 -4.21 16.64
C TRP A 180 5.46 -5.07 15.66
N ALA A 181 6.06 -6.03 14.97
CA ALA A 181 5.38 -6.91 14.01
C ALA A 181 5.80 -8.37 14.21
N ASP A 182 4.90 -9.31 13.91
CA ASP A 182 5.19 -10.75 14.07
C ASP A 182 6.20 -11.25 13.03
N MET A 183 6.23 -10.62 11.85
CA MET A 183 7.16 -10.93 10.76
C MET A 183 7.66 -9.66 10.11
N VAL A 184 8.95 -9.63 9.82
CA VAL A 184 9.61 -8.51 9.13
C VAL A 184 10.32 -9.02 7.87
N LEU A 185 10.02 -8.38 6.74
CA LEU A 185 10.69 -8.56 5.46
C LEU A 185 11.48 -7.29 5.17
N CYS A 186 12.81 -7.35 5.32
CA CYS A 186 13.69 -6.23 5.05
C CYS A 186 14.59 -6.55 3.86
N THR A 187 14.55 -5.68 2.82
CA THR A 187 15.49 -5.77 1.70
C THR A 187 16.67 -4.83 1.95
N ALA A 188 17.87 -5.26 1.56
CA ALA A 188 19.11 -4.52 1.77
C ALA A 188 19.78 -4.10 0.44
N GLY A 189 18.97 -3.65 -0.53
CA GLY A 189 19.42 -3.18 -1.85
C GLY A 189 20.26 -4.22 -2.58
N PRO A 190 21.48 -3.85 -3.07
CA PRO A 190 22.30 -4.77 -3.84
C PRO A 190 22.92 -5.92 -3.03
N ILE A 191 22.80 -5.88 -1.72
CA ILE A 191 23.41 -6.86 -0.81
C ILE A 191 22.47 -8.04 -0.56
N GLY A 192 21.16 -7.90 -0.81
CA GLY A 192 20.18 -8.98 -0.68
C GLY A 192 18.85 -8.57 -0.09
#